data_d09773c75920d96ac387c3332fe59384
#
_entry.id   d09773c75920d96ac387c3332fe59384
#
_cell.length_a   1.000
_cell.length_b   1.000
_cell.length_c   1.000
_cell.angle_alpha   90.00
_cell.angle_beta   90.00
_cell.angle_gamma   90.00
#
_symmetry.space_group_name_H-M   'P 1'
#
loop_
_entity.id
_entity.type
_entity.pdbx_description
1 polymer ?
#
loop_
_entity_poly.entity_id
_entity_poly.type
_entity_poly.pdbx_seq_one_letter_code
_entity_poly.pdbx_strand_id
1 'polypeptide(L)'
;MRVLVLSQYFWPEVFRVNEIVSELSARGHQVTVLTGRPNYPDGELFAAFRDNPAAFSEYAGAEVLRVPLRPRGQGGLRLVLNYWSFVFWASLLGPWLLRGRQFDAIFVSASSPITSVLPAVLLKHIKRAPLLLWVLDLWPDTLSAIGVVRSKRLLDLVGLLVSFIYKHCDLILAQSRGFFPAIEQWSNAPEKTRYFPQWAEADFDVGVGPDLPSAAELVDHQHHFNIMFAGNIGEAQDFPAILDAANRLRDCSNIRWLIVGDGRVAPAVREAIERLDLRHCVFMLGRHPLSRMPEFFRGAGALLVSLKAEPIFSLTIPGKVQSYLAAGRPLLGMLDGEGARVIVEAGAGLVCAAGDGKGLADCVLSLARMGIDERDAMGRRAQAYGKEQFDRSRLLGQVEAWLQDAGRLV
;
A
#
# COMPACT_ATOMS: atom_id res chain seq x y z
N MET A 1 27.30 -5.13 0.97
CA MET A 1 26.70 -6.49 1.02
C MET A 1 26.17 -6.88 -0.35
N ARG A 2 26.02 -8.16 -0.58
CA ARG A 2 25.34 -8.75 -1.75
C ARG A 2 23.93 -9.17 -1.31
N VAL A 3 22.93 -8.47 -1.79
CA VAL A 3 21.53 -8.68 -1.39
C VAL A 3 20.73 -9.25 -2.56
N LEU A 4 20.06 -10.38 -2.34
CA LEU A 4 19.05 -10.88 -3.26
C LEU A 4 17.69 -10.36 -2.86
N VAL A 5 17.03 -9.61 -3.74
CA VAL A 5 15.64 -9.18 -3.56
C VAL A 5 14.73 -10.05 -4.42
N LEU A 6 13.70 -10.62 -3.81
CA LEU A 6 12.70 -11.41 -4.53
C LEU A 6 11.32 -10.78 -4.37
N SER A 7 10.68 -10.52 -5.50
CA SER A 7 9.31 -10.03 -5.57
C SER A 7 8.66 -10.49 -6.85
N GLN A 8 7.40 -10.92 -6.81
CA GLN A 8 6.68 -11.32 -8.02
C GLN A 8 6.50 -10.14 -8.98
N TYR A 9 6.25 -8.94 -8.45
CA TYR A 9 6.08 -7.70 -9.18
C TYR A 9 7.21 -6.73 -8.86
N PHE A 10 7.76 -6.12 -9.86
CA PHE A 10 8.87 -5.17 -9.76
C PHE A 10 8.86 -4.21 -10.95
N TRP A 11 9.64 -3.13 -10.87
CA TRP A 11 9.77 -2.17 -11.97
C TRP A 11 9.73 -2.83 -13.38
N PRO A 12 8.99 -2.24 -14.34
CA PRO A 12 8.37 -0.91 -14.36
C PRO A 12 7.03 -0.80 -13.61
N GLU A 13 6.58 -1.85 -12.97
CA GLU A 13 5.43 -1.83 -12.07
C GLU A 13 5.79 -1.04 -10.80
N VAL A 14 4.87 -0.21 -10.30
CA VAL A 14 5.13 0.69 -9.16
C VAL A 14 4.80 0.01 -7.85
N PHE A 15 5.84 -0.40 -7.13
CA PHE A 15 5.75 -1.03 -5.81
C PHE A 15 6.83 -0.47 -4.86
N ARG A 16 6.58 -0.46 -3.56
CA ARG A 16 7.53 0.05 -2.54
C ARG A 16 8.89 -0.68 -2.56
N VAL A 17 8.92 -1.93 -2.99
CA VAL A 17 10.17 -2.68 -3.14
C VAL A 17 11.12 -2.03 -4.14
N ASN A 18 10.63 -1.28 -5.11
CA ASN A 18 11.48 -0.55 -6.06
C ASN A 18 12.32 0.50 -5.32
N GLU A 19 11.70 1.21 -4.37
CA GLU A 19 12.40 2.21 -3.55
C GLU A 19 13.44 1.56 -2.62
N ILE A 20 13.13 0.38 -2.05
CA ILE A 20 14.10 -0.39 -1.24
C ILE A 20 15.31 -0.76 -2.09
N VAL A 21 15.10 -1.27 -3.30
CA VAL A 21 16.19 -1.64 -4.23
C VAL A 21 17.03 -0.42 -4.60
N SER A 22 16.39 0.67 -5.00
CA SER A 22 17.08 1.92 -5.35
C SER A 22 17.93 2.45 -4.20
N GLU A 23 17.39 2.46 -2.97
CA GLU A 23 18.12 2.96 -1.81
C GLU A 23 19.31 2.06 -1.42
N LEU A 24 19.11 0.74 -1.41
CA LEU A 24 20.21 -0.19 -1.12
C LEU A 24 21.34 -0.06 -2.15
N SER A 25 20.99 0.10 -3.43
CA SER A 25 22.00 0.35 -4.48
C SER A 25 22.72 1.68 -4.29
N ALA A 26 22.00 2.76 -3.97
CA ALA A 26 22.57 4.07 -3.70
C ALA A 26 23.51 4.06 -2.49
N ARG A 27 23.26 3.21 -1.50
CA ARG A 27 24.15 2.99 -0.34
C ARG A 27 25.34 2.05 -0.61
N GLY A 28 25.55 1.65 -1.88
CA GLY A 28 26.71 0.85 -2.29
C GLY A 28 26.56 -0.66 -2.11
N HIS A 29 25.35 -1.18 -1.89
CA HIS A 29 25.12 -2.62 -1.88
C HIS A 29 25.01 -3.18 -3.29
N GLN A 30 25.51 -4.40 -3.50
CA GLN A 30 25.29 -5.15 -4.74
C GLN A 30 23.92 -5.82 -4.65
N VAL A 31 22.93 -5.28 -5.36
CA VAL A 31 21.56 -5.79 -5.34
C VAL A 31 21.30 -6.58 -6.62
N THR A 32 20.79 -7.80 -6.46
CA THR A 32 20.23 -8.60 -7.55
C THR A 32 18.75 -8.82 -7.29
N VAL A 33 17.90 -8.51 -8.25
CA VAL A 33 16.45 -8.70 -8.15
C VAL A 33 16.05 -9.93 -8.96
N LEU A 34 15.31 -10.86 -8.34
CA LEU A 34 14.64 -11.96 -9.03
C LEU A 34 13.14 -11.71 -9.03
N THR A 35 12.56 -11.52 -10.23
CA THR A 35 11.17 -11.11 -10.40
C THR A 35 10.50 -11.77 -11.60
N GLY A 36 9.20 -11.59 -11.74
CA GLY A 36 8.45 -11.99 -12.93
C GLY A 36 8.55 -11.02 -14.10
N ARG A 37 7.96 -11.40 -15.24
CA ARG A 37 7.73 -10.46 -16.35
C ARG A 37 6.64 -9.46 -15.95
N PRO A 38 6.77 -8.15 -16.28
CA PRO A 38 5.85 -7.12 -15.84
C PRO A 38 4.47 -7.27 -16.52
N ASN A 39 3.40 -7.36 -15.71
CA ASN A 39 2.04 -7.58 -16.20
C ASN A 39 0.93 -7.00 -15.28
N TYR A 40 1.30 -6.28 -14.23
CA TYR A 40 0.35 -5.68 -13.29
C TYR A 40 0.09 -4.20 -13.64
N PRO A 41 -1.16 -3.68 -13.55
CA PRO A 41 -2.35 -4.37 -13.00
C PRO A 41 -3.19 -5.11 -14.05
N ASP A 42 -3.04 -4.79 -15.33
CA ASP A 42 -4.03 -5.13 -16.39
C ASP A 42 -3.91 -6.58 -16.89
N GLY A 43 -2.86 -7.29 -16.50
CA GLY A 43 -2.60 -8.66 -16.92
C GLY A 43 -2.00 -8.78 -18.32
N GLU A 44 -1.57 -7.67 -18.91
CA GLU A 44 -0.85 -7.64 -20.17
C GLU A 44 0.62 -7.33 -19.94
N LEU A 45 1.49 -7.93 -20.77
CA LEU A 45 2.89 -7.56 -20.78
C LEU A 45 3.04 -6.11 -21.22
N PHE A 46 3.80 -5.34 -20.44
CA PHE A 46 4.12 -3.96 -20.81
C PHE A 46 4.70 -3.91 -22.23
N ALA A 47 4.15 -3.05 -23.09
CA ALA A 47 4.56 -2.95 -24.48
C ALA A 47 6.07 -2.66 -24.61
N ALA A 48 6.58 -1.69 -23.87
CA ALA A 48 8.00 -1.35 -23.85
C ALA A 48 8.90 -2.53 -23.43
N PHE A 49 8.44 -3.37 -22.49
CA PHE A 49 9.18 -4.58 -22.09
C PHE A 49 9.15 -5.65 -23.20
N ARG A 50 8.01 -5.82 -23.88
CA ARG A 50 7.88 -6.76 -24.98
C ARG A 50 8.79 -6.40 -26.15
N ASP A 51 8.89 -5.09 -26.46
CA ASP A 51 9.65 -4.56 -27.58
C ASP A 51 11.17 -4.58 -27.32
N ASN A 52 11.58 -4.30 -26.07
CA ASN A 52 13.00 -4.33 -25.69
C ASN A 52 13.18 -4.85 -24.24
N PRO A 53 13.15 -6.18 -24.03
CA PRO A 53 13.34 -6.76 -22.67
C PRO A 53 14.70 -6.42 -22.04
N ALA A 54 15.75 -6.21 -22.85
CA ALA A 54 17.09 -5.93 -22.36
C ALA A 54 17.18 -4.58 -21.62
N ALA A 55 16.38 -3.58 -22.02
CA ALA A 55 16.31 -2.30 -21.35
C ALA A 55 15.80 -2.41 -19.88
N PHE A 56 15.22 -3.55 -19.52
CA PHE A 56 14.66 -3.82 -18.20
C PHE A 56 15.49 -4.83 -17.37
N SER A 57 16.75 -5.05 -17.77
CA SER A 57 17.70 -5.92 -17.05
C SER A 57 18.44 -5.23 -15.92
N GLU A 58 18.31 -3.91 -15.76
CA GLU A 58 18.92 -3.11 -14.71
C GLU A 58 17.93 -2.06 -14.20
N TYR A 59 17.95 -1.79 -12.89
CA TYR A 59 17.16 -0.75 -12.25
C TYR A 59 17.96 -0.09 -11.12
N ALA A 60 18.22 1.21 -11.23
CA ALA A 60 18.94 1.99 -10.22
C ALA A 60 20.28 1.33 -9.77
N GLY A 61 21.03 0.75 -10.71
CA GLY A 61 22.29 0.05 -10.44
C GLY A 61 22.13 -1.40 -9.94
N ALA A 62 20.90 -1.88 -9.77
CA ALA A 62 20.61 -3.28 -9.41
C ALA A 62 20.38 -4.13 -10.68
N GLU A 63 20.96 -5.31 -10.72
CA GLU A 63 20.69 -6.29 -11.79
C GLU A 63 19.29 -6.88 -11.61
N VAL A 64 18.50 -6.99 -12.68
CA VAL A 64 17.13 -7.51 -12.65
C VAL A 64 17.03 -8.78 -13.50
N LEU A 65 16.86 -9.91 -12.85
CA LEU A 65 16.65 -11.23 -13.44
C LEU A 65 15.16 -11.55 -13.48
N ARG A 66 14.65 -11.89 -14.66
CA ARG A 66 13.22 -12.15 -14.82
C ARG A 66 12.93 -13.59 -15.21
N VAL A 67 11.95 -14.17 -14.52
CA VAL A 67 11.43 -15.50 -14.85
C VAL A 67 10.12 -15.37 -15.64
N PRO A 68 9.80 -16.35 -16.49
CA PRO A 68 8.49 -16.44 -17.11
C PRO A 68 7.40 -16.55 -16.06
N LEU A 69 6.23 -16.00 -16.36
CA LEU A 69 5.01 -16.24 -15.61
C LEU A 69 3.80 -16.10 -16.54
N ARG A 70 2.69 -16.73 -16.18
CA ARG A 70 1.41 -16.49 -16.86
C ARG A 70 0.93 -15.08 -16.49
N PRO A 71 0.57 -14.24 -17.46
CA PRO A 71 0.02 -12.92 -17.16
C PRO A 71 -1.21 -13.02 -16.27
N ARG A 72 -1.39 -12.01 -15.42
CA ARG A 72 -2.55 -11.88 -14.55
C ARG A 72 -3.81 -11.77 -15.41
N GLY A 73 -4.84 -12.58 -15.12
CA GLY A 73 -6.11 -12.51 -15.82
C GLY A 73 -7.26 -12.21 -14.90
N GLN A 74 -8.42 -11.89 -15.48
CA GLN A 74 -9.65 -11.75 -14.71
C GLN A 74 -10.17 -13.14 -14.29
N GLY A 75 -10.65 -13.24 -13.04
CA GLY A 75 -11.19 -14.46 -12.45
C GLY A 75 -10.21 -15.26 -11.60
N GLY A 76 -10.74 -15.97 -10.59
CA GLY A 76 -9.94 -16.62 -9.53
C GLY A 76 -8.95 -17.65 -10.04
N LEU A 77 -9.35 -18.50 -11.00
CA LEU A 77 -8.47 -19.56 -11.55
C LEU A 77 -7.25 -18.96 -12.29
N ARG A 78 -7.47 -17.92 -13.10
CA ARG A 78 -6.36 -17.26 -13.83
C ARG A 78 -5.39 -16.58 -12.89
N LEU A 79 -5.90 -16.02 -11.79
CA LEU A 79 -5.08 -15.41 -10.76
C LEU A 79 -4.22 -16.47 -10.04
N VAL A 80 -4.82 -17.61 -9.67
CA VAL A 80 -4.11 -18.75 -9.07
C VAL A 80 -3.02 -19.27 -10.01
N LEU A 81 -3.31 -19.41 -11.30
CA LEU A 81 -2.32 -19.84 -12.30
C LEU A 81 -1.18 -18.82 -12.48
N ASN A 82 -1.47 -17.51 -12.42
CA ASN A 82 -0.43 -16.49 -12.42
C ASN A 82 0.51 -16.70 -11.22
N TYR A 83 -0.02 -16.84 -10.02
CA TYR A 83 0.74 -17.02 -8.79
C TYR A 83 1.61 -18.27 -8.81
N TRP A 84 1.03 -19.43 -9.11
CA TRP A 84 1.76 -20.67 -9.14
C TRP A 84 2.76 -20.77 -10.29
N SER A 85 2.50 -20.10 -11.43
CA SER A 85 3.48 -20.03 -12.51
C SER A 85 4.74 -19.28 -12.10
N PHE A 86 4.62 -18.19 -11.31
CA PHE A 86 5.79 -17.50 -10.75
C PHE A 86 6.56 -18.43 -9.80
N VAL A 87 5.87 -19.08 -8.86
CA VAL A 87 6.48 -20.02 -7.93
C VAL A 87 7.26 -21.11 -8.68
N PHE A 88 6.63 -21.71 -9.68
CA PHE A 88 7.24 -22.77 -10.48
C PHE A 88 8.50 -22.29 -11.21
N TRP A 89 8.39 -21.22 -11.98
CA TRP A 89 9.51 -20.74 -12.76
C TRP A 89 10.63 -20.13 -11.91
N ALA A 90 10.30 -19.41 -10.85
CA ALA A 90 11.31 -18.86 -9.95
C ALA A 90 12.04 -19.95 -9.16
N SER A 91 11.35 -21.04 -8.77
CA SER A 91 11.98 -22.18 -8.11
C SER A 91 12.86 -23.01 -9.06
N LEU A 92 12.45 -23.14 -10.32
CA LEU A 92 13.19 -23.91 -11.32
C LEU A 92 14.38 -23.14 -11.89
N LEU A 93 14.16 -21.92 -12.35
CA LEU A 93 15.18 -21.13 -13.03
C LEU A 93 16.03 -20.29 -12.07
N GLY A 94 15.50 -19.91 -10.90
CA GLY A 94 16.21 -19.07 -9.93
C GLY A 94 17.57 -19.65 -9.52
N PRO A 95 17.68 -20.93 -9.12
CA PRO A 95 18.96 -21.56 -8.80
C PRO A 95 19.97 -21.53 -9.96
N TRP A 96 19.49 -21.68 -11.19
CA TRP A 96 20.35 -21.64 -12.38
C TRP A 96 20.79 -20.22 -12.75
N LEU A 97 19.88 -19.24 -12.75
CA LEU A 97 20.17 -17.83 -13.02
C LEU A 97 21.15 -17.23 -11.99
N LEU A 98 21.06 -17.69 -10.75
CA LEU A 98 21.89 -17.25 -9.64
C LEU A 98 23.13 -18.18 -9.41
N ARG A 99 23.41 -19.11 -10.35
CA ARG A 99 24.55 -20.04 -10.18
C ARG A 99 25.87 -19.28 -10.06
N GLY A 100 26.74 -19.73 -9.16
CA GLY A 100 28.02 -19.09 -8.88
C GLY A 100 27.96 -17.81 -8.06
N ARG A 101 26.78 -17.27 -7.80
CA ARG A 101 26.60 -16.05 -6.99
C ARG A 101 26.40 -16.43 -5.52
N GLN A 102 26.95 -15.62 -4.65
CA GLN A 102 26.74 -15.69 -3.20
C GLN A 102 26.00 -14.44 -2.75
N PHE A 103 25.16 -14.59 -1.74
CA PHE A 103 24.39 -13.52 -1.15
C PHE A 103 24.57 -13.51 0.36
N ASP A 104 24.65 -12.32 0.93
CA ASP A 104 24.80 -12.12 2.37
C ASP A 104 23.42 -12.09 3.05
N ALA A 105 22.35 -11.76 2.31
CA ALA A 105 20.96 -11.83 2.77
C ALA A 105 19.98 -11.91 1.57
N ILE A 106 18.79 -12.44 1.85
CA ILE A 106 17.62 -12.48 0.93
C ILE A 106 16.50 -11.63 1.52
N PHE A 107 16.02 -10.66 0.77
CA PHE A 107 14.85 -9.84 1.12
C PHE A 107 13.67 -10.20 0.22
N VAL A 108 12.51 -10.46 0.81
CA VAL A 108 11.29 -10.75 0.05
C VAL A 108 10.21 -9.74 0.37
N SER A 109 9.68 -9.10 -0.68
CA SER A 109 8.48 -8.26 -0.57
C SER A 109 7.25 -9.07 -0.98
N ALA A 110 6.43 -9.44 -0.01
CA ALA A 110 5.20 -10.21 -0.23
C ALA A 110 3.96 -9.31 -0.21
N SER A 111 3.70 -8.68 -1.35
CA SER A 111 2.49 -7.84 -1.53
C SER A 111 1.21 -8.65 -1.77
N SER A 112 1.28 -9.91 -2.10
CA SER A 112 0.27 -10.91 -2.44
C SER A 112 0.60 -11.54 -3.79
N PRO A 113 0.61 -12.84 -3.85
CA PRO A 113 0.26 -13.84 -2.84
C PRO A 113 1.46 -14.21 -1.95
N ILE A 114 1.18 -14.76 -0.76
CA ILE A 114 2.22 -15.29 0.13
C ILE A 114 3.04 -16.43 -0.51
N THR A 115 2.45 -17.17 -1.45
CA THR A 115 3.13 -18.24 -2.20
C THR A 115 4.36 -17.75 -2.95
N SER A 116 4.44 -16.48 -3.30
CA SER A 116 5.61 -15.87 -3.96
C SER A 116 6.89 -15.97 -3.13
N VAL A 117 6.79 -16.27 -1.84
CA VAL A 117 7.93 -16.47 -0.93
C VAL A 117 8.57 -17.86 -1.06
N LEU A 118 7.85 -18.87 -1.56
CA LEU A 118 8.34 -20.24 -1.66
C LEU A 118 9.68 -20.38 -2.42
N PRO A 119 9.89 -19.70 -3.56
CA PRO A 119 11.20 -19.73 -4.23
C PRO A 119 12.33 -19.16 -3.36
N ALA A 120 12.04 -18.18 -2.51
CA ALA A 120 13.05 -17.62 -1.60
C ALA A 120 13.40 -18.59 -0.46
N VAL A 121 12.44 -19.37 0.03
CA VAL A 121 12.70 -20.45 1.00
C VAL A 121 13.66 -21.49 0.38
N LEU A 122 13.45 -21.88 -0.87
CA LEU A 122 14.36 -22.77 -1.59
C LEU A 122 15.76 -22.14 -1.73
N LEU A 123 15.81 -20.88 -2.17
CA LEU A 123 17.07 -20.16 -2.39
C LEU A 123 17.84 -19.91 -1.09
N LYS A 124 17.15 -19.69 0.04
CA LYS A 124 17.76 -19.60 1.37
C LYS A 124 18.67 -20.82 1.63
N HIS A 125 18.17 -22.03 1.40
CA HIS A 125 18.92 -23.25 1.63
C HIS A 125 20.06 -23.45 0.62
N ILE A 126 19.82 -23.16 -0.67
CA ILE A 126 20.83 -23.29 -1.73
C ILE A 126 21.96 -22.27 -1.54
N LYS A 127 21.63 -21.02 -1.17
CA LYS A 127 22.58 -19.92 -1.04
C LYS A 127 23.16 -19.78 0.37
N ARG A 128 22.58 -20.47 1.35
CA ARG A 128 22.96 -20.38 2.77
C ARG A 128 22.92 -18.92 3.25
N ALA A 129 21.87 -18.20 2.92
CA ALA A 129 21.70 -16.79 3.24
C ALA A 129 20.43 -16.60 4.06
N PRO A 130 20.40 -15.72 5.06
CA PRO A 130 19.22 -15.46 5.87
C PRO A 130 18.10 -14.82 5.03
N LEU A 131 16.85 -15.12 5.41
CA LEU A 131 15.64 -14.72 4.71
C LEU A 131 14.85 -13.72 5.54
N LEU A 132 14.72 -12.49 5.04
CA LEU A 132 13.89 -11.45 5.59
C LEU A 132 12.63 -11.31 4.74
N LEU A 133 11.47 -11.40 5.37
CA LEU A 133 10.17 -11.33 4.70
C LEU A 133 9.41 -10.08 5.11
N TRP A 134 9.05 -9.22 4.17
CA TRP A 134 8.14 -8.12 4.40
C TRP A 134 6.70 -8.53 4.07
N VAL A 135 5.87 -8.64 5.11
CA VAL A 135 4.46 -9.04 5.02
C VAL A 135 3.62 -7.79 4.82
N LEU A 136 3.05 -7.66 3.63
CA LEU A 136 2.16 -6.56 3.25
C LEU A 136 0.68 -6.95 3.30
N ASP A 137 0.38 -8.26 3.16
CA ASP A 137 -0.96 -8.83 3.28
C ASP A 137 -0.96 -10.02 4.22
N LEU A 138 -1.93 -10.09 5.14
CA LEU A 138 -2.11 -11.24 6.03
C LEU A 138 -2.87 -12.37 5.33
N TRP A 139 -2.23 -13.51 5.15
CA TRP A 139 -2.81 -14.75 4.71
C TRP A 139 -2.92 -15.72 5.88
N PRO A 140 -4.00 -16.50 6.00
CA PRO A 140 -5.13 -16.66 5.07
C PRO A 140 -6.24 -15.61 5.21
N ASP A 141 -6.20 -14.69 6.19
CA ASP A 141 -7.29 -13.79 6.57
C ASP A 141 -7.76 -12.91 5.40
N THR A 142 -6.84 -12.37 4.60
CA THR A 142 -7.15 -11.59 3.41
C THR A 142 -8.01 -12.36 2.41
N LEU A 143 -7.76 -13.68 2.21
CA LEU A 143 -8.54 -14.50 1.29
C LEU A 143 -9.99 -14.68 1.73
N SER A 144 -10.21 -14.77 3.05
CA SER A 144 -11.54 -14.84 3.65
C SER A 144 -12.29 -13.53 3.49
N ALA A 145 -11.64 -12.41 3.82
CA ALA A 145 -12.23 -11.08 3.81
C ALA A 145 -12.68 -10.62 2.41
N ILE A 146 -11.88 -10.91 1.37
CA ILE A 146 -12.26 -10.59 -0.02
C ILE A 146 -13.19 -11.64 -0.65
N GLY A 147 -13.61 -12.65 0.12
CA GLY A 147 -14.58 -13.67 -0.28
C GLY A 147 -14.08 -14.66 -1.35
N VAL A 148 -12.76 -14.71 -1.61
CA VAL A 148 -12.16 -15.63 -2.60
C VAL A 148 -12.20 -17.06 -2.11
N VAL A 149 -12.00 -17.29 -0.80
CA VAL A 149 -12.05 -18.60 -0.17
C VAL A 149 -12.98 -18.55 1.04
N ARG A 150 -14.05 -19.35 1.01
CA ARG A 150 -15.03 -19.49 2.11
C ARG A 150 -14.90 -20.81 2.88
N SER A 151 -14.19 -21.79 2.32
CA SER A 151 -14.00 -23.10 2.92
C SER A 151 -12.99 -23.04 4.05
N LYS A 152 -13.40 -23.31 5.28
CA LYS A 152 -12.53 -23.33 6.45
C LYS A 152 -11.36 -24.31 6.26
N ARG A 153 -11.60 -25.51 5.71
CA ARG A 153 -10.54 -26.50 5.44
C ARG A 153 -9.47 -25.97 4.50
N LEU A 154 -9.88 -25.18 3.49
CA LEU A 154 -8.93 -24.59 2.54
C LEU A 154 -8.15 -23.44 3.19
N LEU A 155 -8.80 -22.62 4.03
CA LEU A 155 -8.12 -21.59 4.82
C LEU A 155 -7.11 -22.21 5.81
N ASP A 156 -7.47 -23.31 6.47
CA ASP A 156 -6.56 -24.05 7.36
C ASP A 156 -5.33 -24.58 6.59
N LEU A 157 -5.54 -25.11 5.38
CA LEU A 157 -4.44 -25.58 4.51
C LEU A 157 -3.52 -24.43 4.10
N VAL A 158 -4.09 -23.26 3.75
CA VAL A 158 -3.30 -22.05 3.46
C VAL A 158 -2.56 -21.59 4.72
N GLY A 159 -3.17 -21.68 5.89
CA GLY A 159 -2.52 -21.38 7.17
C GLY A 159 -1.32 -22.27 7.45
N LEU A 160 -1.39 -23.58 7.14
CA LEU A 160 -0.22 -24.48 7.23
C LEU A 160 0.91 -24.04 6.30
N LEU A 161 0.58 -23.59 5.09
CA LEU A 161 1.57 -23.04 4.14
C LEU A 161 2.20 -21.75 4.69
N VAL A 162 1.40 -20.86 5.26
CA VAL A 162 1.88 -19.62 5.90
C VAL A 162 2.83 -19.96 7.06
N SER A 163 2.43 -20.90 7.92
CA SER A 163 3.27 -21.38 9.02
C SER A 163 4.59 -21.97 8.53
N PHE A 164 4.55 -22.77 7.45
CA PHE A 164 5.77 -23.29 6.82
C PHE A 164 6.69 -22.15 6.36
N ILE A 165 6.17 -21.16 5.65
CA ILE A 165 6.94 -20.00 5.16
C ILE A 165 7.55 -19.23 6.34
N TYR A 166 6.73 -18.85 7.33
CA TYR A 166 7.18 -18.03 8.46
C TYR A 166 8.25 -18.73 9.30
N LYS A 167 8.15 -20.04 9.50
CA LYS A 167 9.17 -20.83 10.19
C LYS A 167 10.53 -20.78 9.50
N HIS A 168 10.56 -20.66 8.17
CA HIS A 168 11.79 -20.57 7.40
C HIS A 168 12.36 -19.15 7.29
N CYS A 169 11.60 -18.13 7.70
CA CYS A 169 12.11 -16.75 7.78
C CYS A 169 12.97 -16.56 9.03
N ASP A 170 14.06 -15.83 8.89
CA ASP A 170 14.91 -15.41 10.01
C ASP A 170 14.37 -14.13 10.64
N LEU A 171 13.76 -13.26 9.83
CA LEU A 171 13.07 -12.06 10.28
C LEU A 171 11.78 -11.87 9.47
N ILE A 172 10.72 -11.39 10.16
CA ILE A 172 9.42 -11.09 9.55
C ILE A 172 9.10 -9.63 9.84
N LEU A 173 8.95 -8.83 8.78
CA LEU A 173 8.69 -7.41 8.85
C LEU A 173 7.19 -7.18 8.61
N ALA A 174 6.49 -6.66 9.61
CA ALA A 174 5.05 -6.43 9.57
C ALA A 174 4.76 -4.96 9.28
N GLN A 175 3.93 -4.68 8.27
CA GLN A 175 3.58 -3.31 7.89
C GLN A 175 2.69 -2.60 8.92
N SER A 176 2.08 -3.32 9.84
CA SER A 176 1.22 -2.81 10.89
C SER A 176 1.45 -3.57 12.20
N ARG A 177 1.28 -2.91 13.33
CA ARG A 177 1.31 -3.57 14.65
C ARG A 177 0.14 -4.53 14.82
N GLY A 178 -1.00 -4.26 14.19
CA GLY A 178 -2.15 -5.17 14.14
C GLY A 178 -1.86 -6.52 13.47
N PHE A 179 -0.78 -6.63 12.69
CA PHE A 179 -0.36 -7.90 12.08
C PHE A 179 0.37 -8.84 13.05
N PHE A 180 0.91 -8.32 14.16
CA PHE A 180 1.75 -9.09 15.07
C PHE A 180 1.05 -10.34 15.60
N PRO A 181 -0.17 -10.28 16.16
CA PRO A 181 -0.83 -11.47 16.69
C PRO A 181 -1.01 -12.59 15.66
N ALA A 182 -1.39 -12.22 14.43
CA ALA A 182 -1.57 -13.19 13.35
C ALA A 182 -0.23 -13.78 12.88
N ILE A 183 0.83 -12.97 12.75
CA ILE A 183 2.17 -13.44 12.38
C ILE A 183 2.72 -14.37 13.47
N GLU A 184 2.59 -13.99 14.73
CA GLU A 184 3.06 -14.77 15.88
C GLU A 184 2.34 -16.10 16.01
N GLN A 185 1.02 -16.13 15.79
CA GLN A 185 0.23 -17.35 15.77
C GLN A 185 0.75 -18.37 14.74
N TRP A 186 1.12 -17.93 13.54
CA TRP A 186 1.57 -18.81 12.48
C TRP A 186 3.08 -19.08 12.50
N SER A 187 3.90 -18.14 12.97
CA SER A 187 5.35 -18.33 13.08
C SER A 187 5.76 -19.12 14.31
N ASN A 188 4.98 -18.99 15.39
CA ASN A 188 5.31 -19.45 16.75
C ASN A 188 6.69 -18.93 17.22
N ALA A 189 7.07 -17.73 16.79
CA ALA A 189 8.38 -17.11 17.05
C ALA A 189 8.22 -15.56 17.07
N PRO A 190 7.65 -14.99 18.16
CA PRO A 190 7.40 -13.55 18.27
C PRO A 190 8.68 -12.71 18.17
N GLU A 191 9.82 -13.27 18.61
CA GLU A 191 11.13 -12.60 18.55
C GLU A 191 11.61 -12.31 17.13
N LYS A 192 11.05 -12.95 16.11
CA LYS A 192 11.38 -12.72 14.70
C LYS A 192 10.58 -11.57 14.09
N THR A 193 9.52 -11.07 14.74
CA THR A 193 8.65 -10.05 14.17
C THR A 193 9.16 -8.64 14.48
N ARG A 194 9.21 -7.78 13.47
CA ARG A 194 9.58 -6.36 13.59
C ARG A 194 8.54 -5.48 12.89
N TYR A 195 8.31 -4.32 13.46
CA TYR A 195 7.45 -3.32 12.84
C TYR A 195 8.17 -2.60 11.72
N PHE A 196 7.64 -2.70 10.52
CA PHE A 196 8.16 -2.03 9.33
C PHE A 196 7.00 -1.52 8.47
N PRO A 197 6.47 -0.34 8.78
CA PRO A 197 5.36 0.25 8.03
C PRO A 197 5.80 0.73 6.66
N GLN A 198 4.82 1.04 5.82
CA GLN A 198 5.04 1.79 4.60
C GLN A 198 5.27 3.28 4.93
N TRP A 199 5.76 4.02 3.96
CA TRP A 199 6.03 5.46 4.01
C TRP A 199 5.26 6.18 2.90
N ALA A 200 5.20 7.52 2.96
CA ALA A 200 4.64 8.34 1.88
C ALA A 200 5.49 8.23 0.60
N GLU A 201 4.89 8.44 -0.55
CA GLU A 201 5.60 8.56 -1.82
C GLU A 201 6.54 9.79 -1.79
N ALA A 202 7.66 9.70 -2.52
CA ALA A 202 8.64 10.79 -2.59
C ALA A 202 8.06 12.12 -3.11
N ASP A 203 7.01 12.06 -3.92
CA ASP A 203 6.28 13.25 -4.40
C ASP A 203 5.73 14.12 -3.26
N PHE A 204 5.55 13.55 -2.06
CA PHE A 204 5.08 14.28 -0.87
C PHE A 204 6.20 14.79 0.04
N ASP A 205 7.46 14.44 -0.21
CA ASP A 205 8.60 14.93 0.57
C ASP A 205 8.77 16.46 0.47
N VAL A 206 8.28 17.05 -0.63
CA VAL A 206 8.29 18.51 -0.85
C VAL A 206 7.23 19.23 0.00
N GLY A 207 6.31 18.47 0.60
CA GLY A 207 5.17 19.00 1.35
C GLY A 207 4.19 19.80 0.48
N VAL A 208 3.05 20.18 1.06
CA VAL A 208 2.09 21.09 0.44
C VAL A 208 2.42 22.51 0.88
N GLY A 209 3.56 23.04 0.39
CA GLY A 209 4.03 24.39 0.73
C GLY A 209 3.13 25.52 0.21
N PRO A 210 3.23 26.74 0.77
CA PRO A 210 2.42 27.90 0.36
C PRO A 210 2.62 28.30 -1.11
N ASP A 211 3.78 27.98 -1.69
CA ASP A 211 4.13 28.35 -3.07
C ASP A 211 3.64 27.36 -4.12
N LEU A 212 3.14 26.18 -3.72
CA LEU A 212 2.60 25.20 -4.66
C LEU A 212 1.23 25.68 -5.16
N PRO A 213 0.96 25.79 -6.47
CA PRO A 213 -0.36 26.14 -6.98
C PRO A 213 -1.37 25.03 -6.66
N SER A 214 -2.63 25.39 -6.46
CA SER A 214 -3.72 24.42 -6.44
C SER A 214 -3.97 23.89 -7.85
N ALA A 215 -4.43 22.64 -7.96
CA ALA A 215 -4.79 22.07 -9.24
C ALA A 215 -5.86 22.92 -9.95
N ALA A 216 -5.72 23.08 -11.26
CA ALA A 216 -6.64 23.92 -12.07
C ALA A 216 -8.08 23.40 -11.99
N GLU A 217 -8.27 22.09 -11.83
CA GLU A 217 -9.58 21.45 -11.66
C GLU A 217 -10.33 21.89 -10.40
N LEU A 218 -9.64 22.58 -9.48
CA LEU A 218 -10.23 23.06 -8.21
C LEU A 218 -10.66 24.52 -8.25
N VAL A 219 -10.54 25.22 -9.37
CA VAL A 219 -10.81 26.67 -9.48
C VAL A 219 -12.23 27.02 -9.01
N ASP A 220 -13.23 26.21 -9.36
CA ASP A 220 -14.63 26.42 -8.98
C ASP A 220 -14.95 25.97 -7.54
N HIS A 221 -13.97 25.39 -6.85
CA HIS A 221 -14.14 24.84 -5.50
C HIS A 221 -13.35 25.60 -4.41
N GLN A 222 -12.60 26.67 -4.77
CA GLN A 222 -11.68 27.38 -3.87
C GLN A 222 -12.34 28.01 -2.65
N HIS A 223 -13.62 28.37 -2.75
CA HIS A 223 -14.39 29.05 -1.69
C HIS A 223 -15.18 28.06 -0.81
N HIS A 224 -14.99 26.75 -0.99
CA HIS A 224 -15.71 25.71 -0.28
C HIS A 224 -14.80 24.93 0.68
N PHE A 225 -15.41 24.30 1.67
CA PHE A 225 -14.72 23.31 2.48
C PHE A 225 -14.71 21.98 1.71
N ASN A 226 -13.57 21.67 1.11
CA ASN A 226 -13.41 20.52 0.23
C ASN A 226 -12.99 19.26 1.02
N ILE A 227 -13.85 18.26 1.07
CA ILE A 227 -13.50 16.91 1.51
C ILE A 227 -12.95 16.15 0.31
N MET A 228 -11.69 15.77 0.33
CA MET A 228 -11.05 15.14 -0.80
C MET A 228 -10.71 13.68 -0.52
N PHE A 229 -11.21 12.78 -1.36
CA PHE A 229 -10.75 11.41 -1.48
C PHE A 229 -9.83 11.31 -2.70
N ALA A 230 -8.63 10.74 -2.55
CA ALA A 230 -7.73 10.50 -3.67
C ALA A 230 -7.27 9.04 -3.71
N GLY A 231 -7.38 8.39 -4.88
CA GLY A 231 -6.86 7.05 -5.14
C GLY A 231 -7.86 6.10 -5.81
N ASN A 232 -7.62 4.79 -5.65
CA ASN A 232 -8.46 3.76 -6.27
C ASN A 232 -9.89 3.77 -5.73
N ILE A 233 -10.87 3.83 -6.62
CA ILE A 233 -12.31 3.75 -6.33
C ILE A 233 -12.71 2.26 -6.37
N GLY A 234 -12.44 1.57 -5.25
CA GLY A 234 -12.64 0.12 -5.14
C GLY A 234 -13.65 -0.26 -4.07
N GLU A 235 -13.97 -1.55 -4.01
CA GLU A 235 -14.93 -2.12 -3.05
C GLU A 235 -14.58 -1.85 -1.58
N ALA A 236 -13.28 -1.83 -1.26
CA ALA A 236 -12.80 -1.68 0.11
C ALA A 236 -13.03 -0.27 0.68
N GLN A 237 -13.26 0.74 -0.16
CA GLN A 237 -13.35 2.14 0.26
C GLN A 237 -14.75 2.58 0.71
N ASP A 238 -15.74 1.70 0.63
CA ASP A 238 -17.10 1.93 1.11
C ASP A 238 -17.75 3.25 0.62
N PHE A 239 -17.73 3.46 -0.69
CA PHE A 239 -18.38 4.64 -1.29
C PHE A 239 -19.87 4.79 -0.95
N PRO A 240 -20.67 3.72 -0.75
CA PRO A 240 -22.05 3.88 -0.25
C PRO A 240 -22.13 4.68 1.04
N ALA A 241 -21.26 4.44 2.03
CA ALA A 241 -21.25 5.19 3.29
C ALA A 241 -20.75 6.63 3.10
N ILE A 242 -19.78 6.86 2.19
CA ILE A 242 -19.34 8.21 1.82
C ILE A 242 -20.49 9.00 1.20
N LEU A 243 -21.25 8.39 0.28
CA LEU A 243 -22.39 9.06 -0.37
C LEU A 243 -23.58 9.25 0.59
N ASP A 244 -23.77 8.37 1.60
CA ASP A 244 -24.73 8.63 2.68
C ASP A 244 -24.35 9.88 3.47
N ALA A 245 -23.06 10.04 3.84
CA ALA A 245 -22.59 11.26 4.50
C ALA A 245 -22.79 12.51 3.63
N ALA A 246 -22.48 12.43 2.34
CA ALA A 246 -22.69 13.53 1.40
C ALA A 246 -24.18 13.89 1.27
N ASN A 247 -25.05 12.90 1.20
CA ASN A 247 -26.50 13.11 1.11
C ASN A 247 -27.07 13.79 2.38
N ARG A 248 -26.55 13.46 3.57
CA ARG A 248 -26.92 14.12 4.84
C ARG A 248 -26.50 15.60 4.88
N LEU A 249 -25.45 15.95 4.14
CA LEU A 249 -24.91 17.32 4.06
C LEU A 249 -25.25 18.03 2.74
N ARG A 250 -26.18 17.49 1.94
CA ARG A 250 -26.51 18.01 0.61
C ARG A 250 -26.93 19.48 0.59
N ASP A 251 -27.57 19.94 1.67
CA ASP A 251 -28.05 21.31 1.81
C ASP A 251 -26.98 22.29 2.35
N CYS A 252 -25.79 21.76 2.71
CA CYS A 252 -24.65 22.57 3.17
C CYS A 252 -23.88 23.11 1.96
N SER A 253 -24.29 24.27 1.45
CA SER A 253 -23.77 24.85 0.20
C SER A 253 -22.27 25.15 0.23
N ASN A 254 -21.65 25.26 1.41
CA ASN A 254 -20.22 25.51 1.60
C ASN A 254 -19.36 24.23 1.62
N ILE A 255 -19.96 23.03 1.55
CA ILE A 255 -19.24 21.74 1.60
C ILE A 255 -19.23 21.11 0.21
N ARG A 256 -18.06 20.61 -0.21
CA ARG A 256 -17.86 19.88 -1.47
C ARG A 256 -17.12 18.57 -1.23
N TRP A 257 -17.54 17.53 -1.92
CA TRP A 257 -16.89 16.23 -1.91
C TRP A 257 -16.18 16.04 -3.25
N LEU A 258 -14.85 15.97 -3.21
CA LEU A 258 -14.00 15.88 -4.39
C LEU A 258 -13.37 14.47 -4.44
N ILE A 259 -13.65 13.73 -5.51
CA ILE A 259 -13.19 12.38 -5.68
C ILE A 259 -12.16 12.35 -6.82
N VAL A 260 -10.88 12.24 -6.47
CA VAL A 260 -9.76 12.15 -7.40
C VAL A 260 -9.36 10.70 -7.56
N GLY A 261 -9.50 10.14 -8.75
CA GLY A 261 -9.16 8.75 -9.01
C GLY A 261 -10.11 8.06 -9.96
N ASP A 262 -9.89 6.75 -10.10
CA ASP A 262 -10.72 5.84 -10.87
C ASP A 262 -10.65 4.44 -10.25
N GLY A 263 -11.46 3.51 -10.73
CA GLY A 263 -11.45 2.15 -10.24
C GLY A 263 -12.67 1.35 -10.62
N ARG A 264 -12.66 0.07 -10.23
CA ARG A 264 -13.68 -0.90 -10.65
C ARG A 264 -15.12 -0.48 -10.32
N VAL A 265 -15.34 0.22 -9.20
CA VAL A 265 -16.69 0.64 -8.79
C VAL A 265 -17.01 2.10 -9.15
N ALA A 266 -16.11 2.81 -9.84
CA ALA A 266 -16.35 4.20 -10.25
C ALA A 266 -17.63 4.38 -11.09
N PRO A 267 -17.99 3.51 -12.03
CA PRO A 267 -19.26 3.61 -12.76
C PRO A 267 -20.49 3.56 -11.84
N ALA A 268 -20.50 2.64 -10.87
CA ALA A 268 -21.59 2.51 -9.91
C ALA A 268 -21.67 3.72 -8.96
N VAL A 269 -20.52 4.31 -8.61
CA VAL A 269 -20.48 5.55 -7.80
C VAL A 269 -21.07 6.72 -8.57
N ARG A 270 -20.76 6.88 -9.87
CA ARG A 270 -21.38 7.93 -10.72
C ARG A 270 -22.90 7.76 -10.77
N GLU A 271 -23.37 6.55 -11.03
CA GLU A 271 -24.80 6.25 -11.06
C GLU A 271 -25.49 6.57 -9.72
N ALA A 272 -24.83 6.25 -8.60
CA ALA A 272 -25.36 6.55 -7.27
C ALA A 272 -25.41 8.06 -6.99
N ILE A 273 -24.43 8.84 -7.42
CA ILE A 273 -24.42 10.31 -7.33
C ILE A 273 -25.64 10.90 -8.08
N GLU A 274 -25.92 10.38 -9.27
CA GLU A 274 -27.08 10.77 -10.07
C GLU A 274 -28.40 10.43 -9.40
N ARG A 275 -28.56 9.18 -9.00
CA ARG A 275 -29.76 8.67 -8.35
C ARG A 275 -30.09 9.40 -7.05
N LEU A 276 -29.08 9.83 -6.30
CA LEU A 276 -29.22 10.59 -5.04
C LEU A 276 -29.31 12.10 -5.27
N ASP A 277 -29.21 12.57 -6.51
CA ASP A 277 -29.18 13.99 -6.88
C ASP A 277 -28.11 14.79 -6.15
N LEU A 278 -26.87 14.26 -6.13
CA LEU A 278 -25.72 14.84 -5.42
C LEU A 278 -24.73 15.59 -6.34
N ARG A 279 -25.04 15.78 -7.63
CA ARG A 279 -24.15 16.44 -8.60
C ARG A 279 -23.73 17.87 -8.20
N HIS A 280 -24.52 18.54 -7.38
CA HIS A 280 -24.25 19.89 -6.92
C HIS A 280 -23.22 19.95 -5.79
N CYS A 281 -22.89 18.83 -5.14
CA CYS A 281 -21.97 18.78 -3.99
C CYS A 281 -20.91 17.66 -4.07
N VAL A 282 -21.06 16.66 -4.95
CA VAL A 282 -20.10 15.56 -5.15
C VAL A 282 -19.56 15.59 -6.57
N PHE A 283 -18.24 15.73 -6.71
CA PHE A 283 -17.53 15.89 -7.98
C PHE A 283 -16.50 14.79 -8.19
N MET A 284 -16.62 14.05 -9.29
CA MET A 284 -15.62 13.07 -9.69
C MET A 284 -14.65 13.71 -10.69
N LEU A 285 -13.42 13.97 -10.23
CA LEU A 285 -12.39 14.69 -10.98
C LEU A 285 -11.54 13.78 -11.89
N GLY A 286 -11.81 12.47 -11.87
CA GLY A 286 -11.07 11.51 -12.69
C GLY A 286 -9.69 11.15 -12.17
N ARG A 287 -8.94 10.39 -12.96
CA ARG A 287 -7.61 9.89 -12.64
C ARG A 287 -6.54 10.89 -13.05
N HIS A 288 -5.63 11.20 -12.13
CA HIS A 288 -4.48 12.06 -12.34
C HIS A 288 -3.18 11.35 -11.95
N PRO A 289 -2.04 11.75 -12.52
CA PRO A 289 -0.72 11.25 -12.10
C PRO A 289 -0.44 11.52 -10.62
N LEU A 290 0.31 10.64 -9.97
CA LEU A 290 0.67 10.76 -8.56
C LEU A 290 1.41 12.08 -8.28
N SER A 291 2.30 12.49 -9.18
CA SER A 291 3.05 13.75 -9.09
C SER A 291 2.20 15.02 -9.01
N ARG A 292 0.92 14.96 -9.43
CA ARG A 292 -0.03 16.07 -9.30
C ARG A 292 -0.81 16.08 -7.99
N MET A 293 -0.71 15.03 -7.19
CA MET A 293 -1.49 14.94 -5.94
C MET A 293 -1.18 16.06 -4.94
N PRO A 294 0.05 16.55 -4.78
CA PRO A 294 0.32 17.71 -3.94
C PRO A 294 -0.51 18.95 -4.30
N GLU A 295 -0.72 19.23 -5.60
CA GLU A 295 -1.56 20.34 -6.09
C GLU A 295 -3.03 20.16 -5.67
N PHE A 296 -3.55 18.93 -5.78
CA PHE A 296 -4.91 18.60 -5.33
C PHE A 296 -5.05 18.73 -3.82
N PHE A 297 -4.12 18.16 -3.05
CA PHE A 297 -4.20 18.18 -1.59
C PHE A 297 -4.11 19.58 -1.02
N ARG A 298 -3.44 20.50 -1.71
CA ARG A 298 -3.42 21.92 -1.34
C ARG A 298 -4.81 22.51 -1.27
N GLY A 299 -5.69 22.18 -2.21
CA GLY A 299 -7.07 22.69 -2.25
C GLY A 299 -8.04 21.93 -1.33
N ALA A 300 -7.57 20.94 -0.58
CA ALA A 300 -8.41 20.21 0.35
C ALA A 300 -8.52 20.88 1.71
N GLY A 301 -9.74 20.99 2.23
CA GLY A 301 -10.01 21.35 3.62
C GLY A 301 -9.78 20.16 4.57
N ALA A 302 -10.03 18.94 4.09
CA ALA A 302 -9.70 17.69 4.77
C ALA A 302 -9.51 16.56 3.74
N LEU A 303 -8.65 15.57 4.07
CA LEU A 303 -8.37 14.38 3.26
C LEU A 303 -9.09 13.16 3.86
N LEU A 304 -9.91 12.48 3.05
CA LEU A 304 -10.74 11.37 3.49
C LEU A 304 -10.06 10.01 3.25
N VAL A 305 -9.91 9.26 4.31
CA VAL A 305 -9.57 7.83 4.28
C VAL A 305 -10.77 7.03 4.74
N SER A 306 -11.20 6.07 3.94
CA SER A 306 -12.32 5.20 4.28
C SER A 306 -12.01 3.74 3.97
N LEU A 307 -12.50 2.84 4.80
CA LEU A 307 -12.49 1.39 4.59
C LEU A 307 -13.80 0.78 5.09
N LYS A 308 -14.22 -0.31 4.47
CA LYS A 308 -15.34 -1.13 4.94
C LYS A 308 -15.06 -1.72 6.33
N ALA A 309 -16.12 -1.98 7.06
CA ALA A 309 -16.11 -2.66 8.36
C ALA A 309 -15.77 -4.15 8.22
N GLU A 310 -14.50 -4.46 7.91
CA GLU A 310 -13.98 -5.83 7.78
C GLU A 310 -12.79 -6.02 8.73
N PRO A 311 -12.72 -7.13 9.47
CA PRO A 311 -11.67 -7.35 10.47
C PRO A 311 -10.25 -7.15 9.94
N ILE A 312 -9.98 -7.62 8.71
CA ILE A 312 -8.64 -7.50 8.10
C ILE A 312 -8.25 -6.04 7.83
N PHE A 313 -9.20 -5.19 7.52
CA PHE A 313 -8.93 -3.77 7.26
C PHE A 313 -8.60 -3.01 8.55
N SER A 314 -9.17 -3.45 9.69
CA SER A 314 -8.82 -2.87 10.99
C SER A 314 -7.37 -3.16 11.42
N LEU A 315 -6.76 -4.21 10.89
CA LEU A 315 -5.36 -4.57 11.18
C LEU A 315 -4.37 -3.79 10.30
N THR A 316 -4.83 -3.11 9.25
CA THR A 316 -3.98 -2.49 8.23
C THR A 316 -3.93 -0.98 8.39
N ILE A 317 -2.74 -0.38 8.18
CA ILE A 317 -2.63 1.06 7.96
C ILE A 317 -2.73 1.29 6.45
N PRO A 318 -3.81 1.91 5.94
CA PRO A 318 -3.93 2.20 4.51
C PRO A 318 -2.81 3.13 4.04
N GLY A 319 -2.20 2.87 2.89
CA GLY A 319 -1.12 3.70 2.35
C GLY A 319 -1.48 5.19 2.17
N LYS A 320 -2.76 5.50 2.03
CA LYS A 320 -3.26 6.89 2.00
C LYS A 320 -2.99 7.65 3.30
N VAL A 321 -2.97 6.97 4.45
CA VAL A 321 -2.72 7.62 5.74
C VAL A 321 -1.34 8.26 5.75
N GLN A 322 -0.31 7.53 5.32
CA GLN A 322 1.06 8.07 5.26
C GLN A 322 1.16 9.26 4.30
N SER A 323 0.59 9.15 3.09
CA SER A 323 0.60 10.22 2.10
C SER A 323 -0.17 11.46 2.58
N TYR A 324 -1.29 11.26 3.28
CA TYR A 324 -2.12 12.36 3.80
C TYR A 324 -1.49 13.03 5.02
N LEU A 325 -0.80 12.25 5.87
CA LEU A 325 0.02 12.83 6.95
C LEU A 325 1.12 13.74 6.38
N ALA A 326 1.83 13.26 5.35
CA ALA A 326 2.86 14.03 4.68
C ALA A 326 2.31 15.31 4.00
N ALA A 327 1.10 15.26 3.45
CA ALA A 327 0.44 16.42 2.86
C ALA A 327 0.10 17.52 3.88
N GLY A 328 0.02 17.23 5.18
CA GLY A 328 -0.20 18.22 6.21
C GLY A 328 -1.58 18.88 6.16
N ARG A 329 -2.59 18.16 5.76
CA ARG A 329 -4.00 18.58 5.84
C ARG A 329 -4.71 17.78 6.93
N PRO A 330 -5.79 18.30 7.52
CA PRO A 330 -6.64 17.53 8.43
C PRO A 330 -7.11 16.23 7.77
N LEU A 331 -7.10 15.12 8.51
CA LEU A 331 -7.61 13.84 8.05
C LEU A 331 -9.03 13.58 8.54
N LEU A 332 -9.84 13.01 7.68
CA LEU A 332 -11.12 12.40 8.01
C LEU A 332 -10.95 10.88 7.86
N GLY A 333 -11.14 10.14 8.95
CA GLY A 333 -11.09 8.69 8.95
C GLY A 333 -12.49 8.09 9.11
N MET A 334 -12.99 7.34 8.11
CA MET A 334 -14.12 6.43 8.28
C MET A 334 -13.57 5.01 8.20
N LEU A 335 -12.97 4.55 9.29
CA LEU A 335 -12.27 3.26 9.37
C LEU A 335 -12.01 2.89 10.83
N ASP A 336 -11.75 1.60 11.07
CA ASP A 336 -11.45 1.07 12.39
C ASP A 336 -9.95 0.71 12.55
N GLY A 337 -9.55 0.38 13.77
CA GLY A 337 -8.27 -0.26 14.10
C GLY A 337 -7.04 0.60 13.86
N GLU A 338 -6.00 0.02 13.25
CA GLU A 338 -4.67 0.63 13.15
C GLU A 338 -4.65 1.94 12.36
N GLY A 339 -5.43 2.05 11.27
CA GLY A 339 -5.51 3.31 10.52
C GLY A 339 -6.17 4.43 11.33
N ALA A 340 -7.24 4.12 12.05
CA ALA A 340 -7.92 5.05 12.96
C ALA A 340 -6.99 5.48 14.11
N ARG A 341 -6.30 4.51 14.72
CA ARG A 341 -5.34 4.75 15.79
C ARG A 341 -4.25 5.75 15.38
N VAL A 342 -3.67 5.58 14.20
CA VAL A 342 -2.63 6.49 13.68
C VAL A 342 -3.16 7.93 13.55
N ILE A 343 -4.36 8.13 13.01
CA ILE A 343 -4.95 9.47 12.85
C ILE A 343 -5.18 10.13 14.22
N VAL A 344 -5.68 9.37 15.19
CA VAL A 344 -5.96 9.85 16.57
C VAL A 344 -4.66 10.15 17.30
N GLU A 345 -3.69 9.23 17.32
CA GLU A 345 -2.38 9.42 17.98
C GLU A 345 -1.62 10.63 17.42
N ALA A 346 -1.70 10.82 16.10
CA ALA A 346 -1.10 11.98 15.45
C ALA A 346 -1.81 13.31 15.81
N GLY A 347 -3.02 13.28 16.39
CA GLY A 347 -3.86 14.46 16.52
C GLY A 347 -4.10 15.14 15.17
N ALA A 348 -4.15 14.33 14.11
CA ALA A 348 -4.14 14.79 12.72
C ALA A 348 -5.54 15.06 12.15
N GLY A 349 -6.60 14.65 12.87
CA GLY A 349 -7.95 14.78 12.34
C GLY A 349 -9.01 14.10 13.20
N LEU A 350 -10.16 13.83 12.60
CA LEU A 350 -11.31 13.19 13.26
C LEU A 350 -11.58 11.82 12.62
N VAL A 351 -12.09 10.90 13.45
CA VAL A 351 -12.36 9.52 13.04
C VAL A 351 -13.78 9.12 13.46
N CYS A 352 -14.48 8.41 12.59
CA CYS A 352 -15.71 7.68 12.89
C CYS A 352 -15.54 6.20 12.54
N ALA A 353 -16.45 5.35 12.99
CA ALA A 353 -16.42 3.93 12.70
C ALA A 353 -16.52 3.65 11.19
N ALA A 354 -15.95 2.54 10.75
CA ALA A 354 -16.08 2.06 9.39
C ALA A 354 -17.57 1.85 9.04
N GLY A 355 -18.00 2.34 7.87
CA GLY A 355 -19.39 2.26 7.41
C GLY A 355 -20.36 3.27 8.05
N ASP A 356 -19.91 4.12 8.98
CA ASP A 356 -20.76 5.10 9.64
C ASP A 356 -20.85 6.42 8.87
N GLY A 357 -21.73 6.47 7.87
CA GLY A 357 -21.98 7.68 7.08
C GLY A 357 -22.50 8.86 7.91
N LYS A 358 -23.27 8.60 9.01
CA LYS A 358 -23.72 9.67 9.92
C LYS A 358 -22.53 10.22 10.71
N GLY A 359 -21.71 9.36 11.31
CA GLY A 359 -20.51 9.79 12.03
C GLY A 359 -19.54 10.55 11.13
N LEU A 360 -19.39 10.14 9.86
CA LEU A 360 -18.59 10.89 8.90
C LEU A 360 -19.16 12.29 8.65
N ALA A 361 -20.48 12.43 8.46
CA ALA A 361 -21.13 13.73 8.30
C ALA A 361 -20.91 14.63 9.53
N ASP A 362 -21.03 14.09 10.75
CA ASP A 362 -20.79 14.82 11.99
C ASP A 362 -19.32 15.28 12.12
N CYS A 363 -18.34 14.42 11.73
CA CYS A 363 -16.93 14.79 11.66
C CYS A 363 -16.66 15.90 10.64
N VAL A 364 -17.28 15.83 9.46
CA VAL A 364 -17.15 16.87 8.42
C VAL A 364 -17.66 18.21 8.93
N LEU A 365 -18.86 18.25 9.54
CA LEU A 365 -19.41 19.47 10.11
C LEU A 365 -18.52 20.06 11.21
N SER A 366 -17.94 19.21 12.05
CA SER A 366 -17.02 19.62 13.10
C SER A 366 -15.78 20.30 12.52
N LEU A 367 -15.13 19.69 11.51
CA LEU A 367 -13.97 20.29 10.85
C LEU A 367 -14.32 21.55 10.06
N ALA A 368 -15.47 21.59 9.39
CA ALA A 368 -15.89 22.75 8.63
C ALA A 368 -16.15 23.99 9.51
N ARG A 369 -16.58 23.77 10.77
CA ARG A 369 -16.82 24.84 11.76
C ARG A 369 -15.55 25.30 12.50
N MET A 370 -14.48 24.50 12.47
CA MET A 370 -13.20 24.87 13.11
C MET A 370 -12.56 26.06 12.40
N GLY A 371 -11.86 26.88 13.16
CA GLY A 371 -11.05 27.97 12.63
C GLY A 371 -9.92 27.46 11.72
N ILE A 372 -9.46 28.29 10.81
CA ILE A 372 -8.36 27.92 9.89
C ILE A 372 -7.08 27.56 10.66
N ASP A 373 -6.75 28.32 11.70
CA ASP A 373 -5.56 28.11 12.52
C ASP A 373 -5.58 26.75 13.23
N GLU A 374 -6.75 26.29 13.66
CA GLU A 374 -6.92 25.01 14.32
C GLU A 374 -6.74 23.84 13.32
N ARG A 375 -7.33 23.97 12.13
CA ARG A 375 -7.14 23.01 11.04
C ARG A 375 -5.69 22.94 10.58
N ASP A 376 -5.03 24.09 10.45
CA ASP A 376 -3.61 24.15 10.10
C ASP A 376 -2.73 23.55 11.19
N ALA A 377 -3.09 23.71 12.46
CA ALA A 377 -2.41 23.05 13.56
C ALA A 377 -2.56 21.52 13.50
N MET A 378 -3.74 20.99 13.11
CA MET A 378 -3.91 19.56 12.84
C MET A 378 -2.99 19.08 11.69
N GLY A 379 -2.95 19.85 10.61
CA GLY A 379 -2.04 19.56 9.48
C GLY A 379 -0.57 19.52 9.88
N ARG A 380 -0.13 20.47 10.69
CA ARG A 380 1.26 20.46 11.22
C ARG A 380 1.54 19.25 12.11
N ARG A 381 0.60 18.85 12.97
CA ARG A 381 0.74 17.62 13.78
C ARG A 381 0.79 16.38 12.88
N ALA A 382 -0.03 16.32 11.84
CA ALA A 382 0.00 15.25 10.84
C ALA A 382 1.39 15.09 10.22
N GLN A 383 1.99 16.19 9.73
CA GLN A 383 3.33 16.18 9.14
C GLN A 383 4.41 15.76 10.15
N ALA A 384 4.36 16.32 11.36
CA ALA A 384 5.32 15.98 12.41
C ALA A 384 5.28 14.49 12.75
N TYR A 385 4.10 13.93 12.96
CA TYR A 385 3.92 12.50 13.21
C TYR A 385 4.34 11.64 12.02
N GLY A 386 3.96 12.03 10.79
CA GLY A 386 4.36 11.35 9.57
C GLY A 386 5.88 11.28 9.42
N LYS A 387 6.57 12.39 9.66
CA LYS A 387 8.02 12.48 9.63
C LYS A 387 8.68 11.67 10.75
N GLU A 388 8.08 11.61 11.94
CA GLU A 388 8.60 10.83 13.05
C GLU A 388 8.41 9.31 12.84
N GLN A 389 7.20 8.88 12.45
CA GLN A 389 6.83 7.47 12.43
C GLN A 389 7.04 6.80 11.07
N PHE A 390 6.93 7.55 9.97
CA PHE A 390 6.93 7.02 8.60
C PHE A 390 8.02 7.65 7.72
N ASP A 391 9.09 8.18 8.33
CA ASP A 391 10.23 8.71 7.58
C ASP A 391 10.88 7.65 6.71
N ARG A 392 10.91 7.91 5.40
CA ARG A 392 11.39 6.99 4.38
C ARG A 392 12.86 6.63 4.61
N SER A 393 13.72 7.62 4.84
CA SER A 393 15.16 7.40 4.98
C SER A 393 15.50 6.58 6.22
N ARG A 394 14.82 6.85 7.33
CA ARG A 394 14.95 6.10 8.59
C ARG A 394 14.48 4.65 8.40
N LEU A 395 13.30 4.43 7.79
CA LEU A 395 12.76 3.08 7.57
C LEU A 395 13.66 2.26 6.65
N LEU A 396 14.15 2.84 5.57
CA LEU A 396 15.08 2.18 4.66
C LEU A 396 16.44 1.88 5.34
N GLY A 397 16.91 2.77 6.21
CA GLY A 397 18.08 2.51 7.07
C GLY A 397 17.87 1.36 8.05
N GLN A 398 16.66 1.19 8.58
CA GLN A 398 16.31 0.03 9.42
C GLN A 398 16.36 -1.30 8.65
N VAL A 399 15.86 -1.33 7.40
CA VAL A 399 15.98 -2.54 6.56
C VAL A 399 17.44 -2.89 6.32
N GLU A 400 18.26 -1.91 5.99
CA GLU A 400 19.70 -2.11 5.81
C GLU A 400 20.35 -2.69 7.07
N ALA A 401 20.08 -2.12 8.25
CA ALA A 401 20.61 -2.63 9.51
C ALA A 401 20.18 -4.09 9.76
N TRP A 402 18.90 -4.41 9.56
CA TRP A 402 18.42 -5.80 9.74
C TRP A 402 19.04 -6.77 8.73
N LEU A 403 19.28 -6.35 7.50
CA LEU A 403 19.99 -7.17 6.50
C LEU A 403 21.44 -7.43 6.94
N GLN A 404 22.13 -6.41 7.46
CA GLN A 404 23.50 -6.52 7.97
C GLN A 404 23.58 -7.43 9.20
N ASP A 405 22.68 -7.28 10.15
CA ASP A 405 22.65 -8.09 11.37
C ASP A 405 22.34 -9.56 11.05
N ALA A 406 21.35 -9.82 10.17
CA ALA A 406 21.05 -11.18 9.74
C ALA A 406 22.22 -11.83 8.99
N GLY A 407 22.91 -11.08 8.12
CA GLY A 407 24.08 -11.58 7.38
C GLY A 407 25.30 -11.89 8.23
N ARG A 408 25.40 -11.35 9.46
CA ARG A 408 26.48 -11.66 10.41
C ARG A 408 26.25 -12.97 11.19
N LEU A 409 25.02 -13.49 11.19
CA LEU A 409 24.64 -14.68 11.95
C LEU A 409 24.86 -15.98 11.17
N VAL A 410 25.26 -15.91 9.90
CA VAL A 410 25.55 -17.03 8.98
C VAL A 410 27.05 -17.05 8.65
#